data_6f90b8b8411843f44683a93c4c6d82b8
#
_entry.id   6f90b8b8411843f44683a93c4c6d82b8
#
_cell.length_a   1.000
_cell.length_b   1.000
_cell.length_c   1.000
_cell.angle_alpha   90.00
_cell.angle_beta   90.00
_cell.angle_gamma   90.00
#
_symmetry.space_group_name_H-M   'P 1'
#
loop_
_entity.id
_entity.type
_entity.pdbx_description
1 polymer ?
#
loop_
_entity_poly.entity_id
_entity_poly.type
_entity_poly.pdbx_seq_one_letter_code
_entity_poly.pdbx_strand_id
1 'polypeptide(L)'
;MSLKDGEVQIVRVDPFHPVMGMLFPLMLRRMMEFATTHSPEMNPEAQVRDFAMRACAGDPNMLLLAFLAPDGRLIGHSVSILQQDYGKVWLFVPQCKVDEPGGDVISRAIKMGTEFAKSRGATMIIMVTKRSDGSWARAYGFKTMKHEMYLPLNGDVTPEVAVREERETG
;
A
#
# COMPACT_ATOMS: atom_id res chain seq x y z
N MET A 1 9.36 12.49 24.04
CA MET A 1 9.46 13.15 22.73
C MET A 1 8.31 14.13 22.66
N SER A 2 8.59 15.44 22.75
CA SER A 2 7.53 16.47 22.77
C SER A 2 6.92 16.56 21.36
N LEU A 3 5.64 16.26 21.27
CA LEU A 3 4.86 16.38 20.04
C LEU A 3 4.70 17.86 19.73
N LYS A 4 5.01 18.27 18.50
CA LYS A 4 4.62 19.58 18.01
C LYS A 4 3.10 19.55 17.84
N ASP A 5 2.40 20.39 18.61
CA ASP A 5 0.95 20.56 18.49
C ASP A 5 0.60 20.86 17.02
N GLY A 6 -0.26 20.01 16.43
CA GLY A 6 -0.78 20.18 15.08
C GLY A 6 -0.19 19.27 13.99
N GLU A 7 0.74 18.37 14.30
CA GLU A 7 1.35 17.49 13.30
C GLU A 7 0.73 16.09 13.29
N VAL A 8 0.46 15.54 12.09
CA VAL A 8 0.06 14.14 11.90
C VAL A 8 1.16 13.21 12.41
N GLN A 9 0.80 12.28 13.28
CA GLN A 9 1.71 11.27 13.79
C GLN A 9 1.71 10.05 12.89
N ILE A 10 2.89 9.47 12.65
CA ILE A 10 3.04 8.18 12.00
C ILE A 10 3.56 7.20 13.05
N VAL A 11 2.79 6.17 13.32
CA VAL A 11 3.15 5.14 14.29
C VAL A 11 3.22 3.77 13.63
N ARG A 12 4.26 3.01 13.98
CA ARG A 12 4.33 1.59 13.62
C ARG A 12 3.39 0.83 14.54
N VAL A 13 2.48 0.04 13.97
CA VAL A 13 1.49 -0.72 14.72
C VAL A 13 1.98 -2.12 14.98
N ASP A 14 2.01 -2.48 16.26
CA ASP A 14 2.17 -3.84 16.74
C ASP A 14 0.85 -4.26 17.40
N PRO A 15 0.15 -5.30 16.91
CA PRO A 15 -1.11 -5.74 17.47
C PRO A 15 -1.05 -6.15 18.95
N PHE A 16 0.14 -6.54 19.42
CA PHE A 16 0.35 -6.97 20.81
C PHE A 16 0.77 -5.83 21.75
N HIS A 17 1.08 -4.65 21.21
CA HIS A 17 1.40 -3.50 22.06
C HIS A 17 0.14 -3.01 22.77
N PRO A 18 0.17 -2.78 24.12
CA PRO A 18 -1.04 -2.44 24.89
C PRO A 18 -1.83 -1.24 24.35
N VAL A 19 -1.13 -0.21 23.86
CA VAL A 19 -1.77 1.01 23.32
C VAL A 19 -1.97 0.90 21.81
N MET A 20 -0.94 0.51 21.07
CA MET A 20 -0.99 0.43 19.60
C MET A 20 -1.93 -0.68 19.11
N GLY A 21 -2.07 -1.77 19.88
CA GLY A 21 -3.01 -2.86 19.59
C GLY A 21 -4.46 -2.40 19.51
N MET A 22 -4.83 -1.33 20.20
CA MET A 22 -6.19 -0.74 20.11
C MET A 22 -6.49 -0.13 18.73
N LEU A 23 -5.47 0.27 17.98
CA LEU A 23 -5.61 0.79 16.62
C LEU A 23 -5.84 -0.32 15.60
N PHE A 24 -5.41 -1.53 15.90
CA PHE A 24 -5.38 -2.63 14.94
C PHE A 24 -6.76 -2.99 14.38
N PRO A 25 -7.84 -3.16 15.18
CA PRO A 25 -9.18 -3.42 14.65
C PRO A 25 -9.70 -2.28 13.76
N LEU A 26 -9.38 -1.03 14.08
CA LEU A 26 -9.75 0.12 13.27
C LEU A 26 -9.01 0.11 11.93
N MET A 27 -7.74 -0.26 11.96
CA MET A 27 -6.95 -0.40 10.74
C MET A 27 -7.47 -1.52 9.84
N LEU A 28 -7.84 -2.68 10.39
CA LEU A 28 -8.42 -3.78 9.61
C LEU A 28 -9.69 -3.35 8.88
N ARG A 29 -10.55 -2.58 9.53
CA ARG A 29 -11.75 -2.00 8.89
C ARG A 29 -11.37 -1.12 7.71
N ARG A 30 -10.42 -0.21 7.89
CA ARG A 30 -9.95 0.69 6.83
C ARG A 30 -9.26 -0.05 5.69
N MET A 31 -8.49 -1.09 6.00
CA MET A 31 -7.88 -1.96 4.98
C MET A 31 -8.95 -2.65 4.14
N MET A 32 -10.04 -3.10 4.76
CA MET A 32 -11.17 -3.72 4.07
C MET A 32 -11.88 -2.71 3.16
N GLU A 33 -12.16 -1.51 3.65
CA GLU A 33 -12.76 -0.44 2.85
C GLU A 33 -11.87 -0.09 1.65
N PHE A 34 -10.56 0.00 1.87
CA PHE A 34 -9.60 0.26 0.80
C PHE A 34 -9.60 -0.86 -0.24
N ALA A 35 -9.46 -2.11 0.19
CA ALA A 35 -9.39 -3.27 -0.70
C ALA A 35 -10.68 -3.40 -1.53
N THR A 36 -11.85 -3.25 -0.91
CA THR A 36 -13.15 -3.31 -1.58
C THR A 36 -13.30 -2.23 -2.64
N THR A 37 -12.77 -1.03 -2.39
CA THR A 37 -12.91 0.11 -3.30
C THR A 37 -11.86 0.12 -4.41
N HIS A 38 -10.60 -0.28 -4.09
CA HIS A 38 -9.48 -0.08 -5.00
C HIS A 38 -9.00 -1.36 -5.68
N SER A 39 -9.31 -2.53 -5.12
CA SER A 39 -8.86 -3.82 -5.64
C SER A 39 -9.92 -4.91 -5.44
N PRO A 40 -11.18 -4.67 -5.84
CA PRO A 40 -12.27 -5.63 -5.59
C PRO A 40 -12.02 -6.99 -6.27
N GLU A 41 -11.26 -7.01 -7.36
CA GLU A 41 -10.86 -8.19 -8.11
C GLU A 41 -9.88 -9.10 -7.35
N MET A 42 -9.20 -8.58 -6.34
CA MET A 42 -8.16 -9.27 -5.58
C MET A 42 -8.67 -9.96 -4.30
N ASN A 43 -9.95 -10.27 -4.21
CA ASN A 43 -10.59 -10.83 -3.02
C ASN A 43 -10.21 -10.06 -1.73
N PRO A 44 -10.91 -8.97 -1.43
CA PRO A 44 -10.59 -8.08 -0.31
C PRO A 44 -10.48 -8.77 1.04
N GLU A 45 -11.36 -9.74 1.32
CA GLU A 45 -11.37 -10.48 2.58
C GLU A 45 -10.10 -11.34 2.75
N ALA A 46 -9.69 -12.03 1.69
CA ALA A 46 -8.48 -12.84 1.71
C ALA A 46 -7.24 -11.97 1.91
N GLN A 47 -7.19 -10.80 1.24
CA GLN A 47 -6.08 -9.86 1.37
C GLN A 47 -5.95 -9.32 2.80
N VAL A 48 -7.05 -8.84 3.38
CA VAL A 48 -7.03 -8.27 4.74
C VAL A 48 -6.77 -9.35 5.78
N ARG A 49 -7.29 -10.55 5.58
CA ARG A 49 -7.00 -11.70 6.44
C ARG A 49 -5.51 -12.06 6.42
N ASP A 50 -4.85 -12.08 5.26
CA ASP A 50 -3.40 -12.32 5.17
C ASP A 50 -2.62 -11.25 5.94
N PHE A 51 -2.97 -9.98 5.79
CA PHE A 51 -2.34 -8.89 6.54
C PHE A 51 -2.53 -9.05 8.06
N ALA A 52 -3.73 -9.40 8.50
CA ALA A 52 -4.02 -9.63 9.91
C ALA A 52 -3.21 -10.80 10.47
N MET A 53 -3.14 -11.91 9.73
CA MET A 53 -2.37 -13.10 10.14
C MET A 53 -0.88 -12.78 10.25
N ARG A 54 -0.30 -12.07 9.28
CA ARG A 54 1.11 -11.64 9.32
C ARG A 54 1.41 -10.74 10.50
N ALA A 55 0.55 -9.74 10.73
CA ALA A 55 0.71 -8.81 11.84
C ALA A 55 0.63 -9.54 13.20
N CYS A 56 -0.36 -10.44 13.36
CA CYS A 56 -0.51 -11.23 14.58
C CYS A 56 0.58 -12.30 14.77
N ALA A 57 1.20 -12.76 13.68
CA ALA A 57 2.37 -13.63 13.75
C ALA A 57 3.67 -12.89 14.07
N GLY A 58 3.64 -11.55 14.13
CA GLY A 58 4.84 -10.74 14.32
C GLY A 58 5.81 -10.84 13.13
N ASP A 59 5.27 -10.93 11.89
CA ASP A 59 6.08 -11.08 10.68
C ASP A 59 7.10 -9.93 10.58
N PRO A 60 8.42 -10.22 10.68
CA PRO A 60 9.46 -9.19 10.64
C PRO A 60 9.58 -8.52 9.26
N ASN A 61 8.97 -9.12 8.24
CA ASN A 61 8.95 -8.61 6.87
C ASN A 61 7.77 -7.70 6.58
N MET A 62 6.92 -7.44 7.59
CA MET A 62 5.79 -6.53 7.46
C MET A 62 6.04 -5.22 8.19
N LEU A 63 5.71 -4.11 7.54
CA LEU A 63 5.64 -2.79 8.14
C LEU A 63 4.21 -2.29 8.05
N LEU A 64 3.59 -2.08 9.20
CA LEU A 64 2.24 -1.58 9.35
C LEU A 64 2.30 -0.20 9.98
N LEU A 65 1.84 0.82 9.26
CA LEU A 65 1.82 2.21 9.73
C LEU A 65 0.40 2.73 9.88
N ALA A 66 0.12 3.38 10.99
CA ALA A 66 -1.08 4.17 11.21
C ALA A 66 -0.74 5.66 11.14
N PHE A 67 -1.61 6.44 10.53
CA PHE A 67 -1.52 7.89 10.48
C PHE A 67 -2.58 8.48 11.40
N LEU A 68 -2.14 9.21 12.41
CA LEU A 68 -3.00 9.77 13.44
C LEU A 68 -3.04 11.29 13.33
N ALA A 69 -4.22 11.85 13.33
CA ALA A 69 -4.42 13.28 13.49
C ALA A 69 -3.93 13.75 14.88
N PRO A 70 -3.72 15.05 15.10
CA PRO A 70 -3.27 15.59 16.39
C PRO A 70 -4.17 15.22 17.57
N ASP A 71 -5.45 15.00 17.32
CA ASP A 71 -6.44 14.54 18.28
C ASP A 71 -6.43 13.02 18.55
N GLY A 72 -5.52 12.28 17.92
CA GLY A 72 -5.37 10.82 18.03
C GLY A 72 -6.29 10.01 17.11
N ARG A 73 -7.12 10.65 16.30
CA ARG A 73 -8.02 9.98 15.36
C ARG A 73 -7.24 9.34 14.21
N LEU A 74 -7.55 8.10 13.88
CA LEU A 74 -6.94 7.39 12.75
C LEU A 74 -7.43 7.99 11.42
N ILE A 75 -6.51 8.60 10.65
CA ILE A 75 -6.80 9.27 9.37
C ILE A 75 -6.18 8.57 8.17
N GLY A 76 -5.48 7.48 8.38
CA GLY A 76 -4.88 6.73 7.28
C GLY A 76 -4.07 5.55 7.74
N HIS A 77 -3.57 4.79 6.77
CA HIS A 77 -2.72 3.63 7.01
C HIS A 77 -1.81 3.34 5.82
N SER A 78 -0.75 2.58 6.09
CA SER A 78 0.07 1.95 5.06
C SER A 78 0.41 0.53 5.46
N VAL A 79 0.29 -0.38 4.51
CA VAL A 79 0.72 -1.78 4.62
C VAL A 79 1.88 -1.97 3.65
N SER A 80 2.98 -2.49 4.15
CA SER A 80 4.17 -2.78 3.34
C SER A 80 4.71 -4.15 3.69
N ILE A 81 5.08 -4.94 2.69
CA ILE A 81 5.55 -6.31 2.85
C ILE A 81 6.82 -6.50 2.02
N LEU A 82 7.87 -7.02 2.65
CA LEU A 82 9.06 -7.45 1.92
C LEU A 82 8.74 -8.70 1.10
N GLN A 83 9.12 -8.63 -0.16
CA GLN A 83 9.02 -9.73 -1.09
C GLN A 83 10.41 -10.06 -1.64
N GLN A 84 10.64 -11.32 -1.92
CA GLN A 84 11.87 -11.80 -2.54
C GLN A 84 11.53 -12.70 -3.71
N ASP A 85 12.13 -12.41 -4.86
CA ASP A 85 12.02 -13.23 -6.04
C ASP A 85 13.28 -13.09 -6.91
N TYR A 86 13.73 -14.17 -7.53
CA TYR A 86 14.94 -14.22 -8.38
C TYR A 86 16.17 -13.56 -7.74
N GLY A 87 16.36 -13.73 -6.44
CA GLY A 87 17.49 -13.17 -5.69
C GLY A 87 17.44 -11.67 -5.43
N LYS A 88 16.32 -11.01 -5.74
CA LYS A 88 16.08 -9.60 -5.43
C LYS A 88 15.09 -9.46 -4.29
N VAL A 89 15.32 -8.46 -3.45
CA VAL A 89 14.42 -8.09 -2.35
C VAL A 89 13.83 -6.71 -2.64
N TRP A 90 12.53 -6.58 -2.49
CA TRP A 90 11.85 -5.28 -2.60
C TRP A 90 10.76 -5.13 -1.55
N LEU A 91 10.42 -3.90 -1.24
CA LEU A 91 9.28 -3.57 -0.40
C LEU A 91 8.06 -3.34 -1.28
N PHE A 92 7.07 -4.20 -1.17
CA PHE A 92 5.78 -4.04 -1.82
C PHE A 92 4.81 -3.29 -0.91
N VAL A 93 4.15 -2.26 -1.44
CA VAL A 93 3.18 -1.44 -0.72
C VAL A 93 1.80 -1.64 -1.35
N PRO A 94 1.04 -2.66 -0.93
CA PRO A 94 -0.29 -2.94 -1.47
C PRO A 94 -1.32 -1.88 -1.10
N GLN A 95 -1.15 -1.23 0.06
CA GLN A 95 -2.09 -0.22 0.53
C GLN A 95 -1.36 0.96 1.16
N CYS A 96 -1.72 2.17 0.73
CA CYS A 96 -1.33 3.41 1.38
C CYS A 96 -2.44 4.44 1.14
N LYS A 97 -3.09 4.89 2.20
CA LYS A 97 -4.19 5.85 2.14
C LYS A 97 -4.10 6.86 3.27
N VAL A 98 -4.34 8.12 2.92
CA VAL A 98 -4.55 9.23 3.84
C VAL A 98 -5.85 9.92 3.46
N ASP A 99 -6.72 10.19 4.44
CA ASP A 99 -8.02 10.83 4.19
C ASP A 99 -7.91 12.34 4.02
N GLU A 100 -6.98 12.95 4.76
CA GLU A 100 -6.77 14.38 4.74
C GLU A 100 -5.47 14.71 3.99
N PRO A 101 -5.46 15.73 3.13
CA PRO A 101 -4.25 16.14 2.43
C PRO A 101 -3.22 16.69 3.43
N GLY A 102 -2.35 15.82 3.89
CA GLY A 102 -1.20 16.17 4.70
C GLY A 102 0.04 16.04 3.84
N GLY A 103 0.46 17.11 3.16
CA GLY A 103 1.53 17.08 2.16
C GLY A 103 2.85 16.46 2.61
N ASP A 104 3.05 16.36 3.91
CA ASP A 104 4.26 15.83 4.52
C ASP A 104 4.13 14.36 4.97
N VAL A 105 2.91 13.89 5.33
CA VAL A 105 2.73 12.57 5.92
C VAL A 105 3.16 11.45 4.99
N ILE A 106 2.88 11.55 3.71
CA ILE A 106 3.27 10.55 2.72
C ILE A 106 4.79 10.53 2.54
N SER A 107 5.44 11.68 2.47
CA SER A 107 6.91 11.77 2.40
C SER A 107 7.58 11.11 3.60
N ARG A 108 7.05 11.33 4.80
CA ARG A 108 7.56 10.70 6.02
C ARG A 108 7.31 9.20 6.04
N ALA A 109 6.14 8.75 5.59
CA ALA A 109 5.84 7.32 5.45
C ALA A 109 6.77 6.63 4.44
N ILE A 110 7.05 7.26 3.30
CA ILE A 110 8.00 6.77 2.30
C ILE A 110 9.40 6.67 2.92
N LYS A 111 9.83 7.67 3.70
CA LYS A 111 11.11 7.63 4.40
C LYS A 111 11.19 6.44 5.36
N MET A 112 10.18 6.24 6.20
CA MET A 112 10.12 5.09 7.13
C MET A 112 10.14 3.76 6.36
N GLY A 113 9.37 3.64 5.27
CA GLY A 113 9.38 2.47 4.39
C GLY A 113 10.75 2.23 3.76
N THR A 114 11.43 3.30 3.35
CA THR A 114 12.78 3.23 2.77
C THR A 114 13.81 2.74 3.78
N GLU A 115 13.78 3.25 5.00
CA GLU A 115 14.67 2.82 6.08
C GLU A 115 14.42 1.35 6.44
N PHE A 116 13.16 0.95 6.56
CA PHE A 116 12.77 -0.43 6.79
C PHE A 116 13.26 -1.35 5.66
N ALA A 117 13.05 -0.98 4.41
CA ALA A 117 13.46 -1.74 3.24
C ALA A 117 14.99 -1.92 3.18
N LYS A 118 15.73 -0.82 3.31
CA LYS A 118 17.21 -0.83 3.28
C LYS A 118 17.80 -1.69 4.39
N SER A 119 17.26 -1.62 5.61
CA SER A 119 17.74 -2.43 6.74
C SER A 119 17.62 -3.94 6.51
N ARG A 120 16.87 -4.35 5.49
CA ARG A 120 16.62 -5.74 5.11
C ARG A 120 17.14 -6.10 3.72
N GLY A 121 17.99 -5.27 3.15
CA GLY A 121 18.63 -5.52 1.85
C GLY A 121 17.72 -5.30 0.64
N ALA A 122 16.57 -4.68 0.79
CA ALA A 122 15.72 -4.34 -0.34
C ALA A 122 16.35 -3.21 -1.15
N THR A 123 16.22 -3.32 -2.48
CA THR A 123 16.82 -2.38 -3.44
C THR A 123 15.79 -1.44 -4.06
N MET A 124 14.50 -1.71 -3.86
CA MET A 124 13.43 -0.87 -4.39
C MET A 124 12.15 -0.95 -3.55
N ILE A 125 11.29 0.03 -3.72
CA ILE A 125 9.91 0.05 -3.23
C ILE A 125 8.99 -0.02 -4.44
N ILE A 126 8.04 -0.94 -4.41
CA ILE A 126 7.03 -1.10 -5.47
C ILE A 126 5.67 -0.76 -4.87
N MET A 127 4.94 0.09 -5.54
CA MET A 127 3.58 0.45 -5.19
C MET A 127 2.66 0.28 -6.39
N VAL A 128 1.46 -0.25 -6.15
CA VAL A 128 0.38 -0.27 -7.14
C VAL A 128 -0.51 0.94 -6.90
N THR A 129 -0.74 1.72 -7.94
CA THR A 129 -1.64 2.88 -7.88
C THR A 129 -2.54 2.93 -9.11
N LYS A 130 -3.80 3.27 -8.92
CA LYS A 130 -4.73 3.58 -10.04
C LYS A 130 -4.54 4.99 -10.58
N ARG A 131 -3.71 5.82 -9.97
CA ARG A 131 -3.42 7.17 -10.45
C ARG A 131 -2.48 7.09 -11.64
N SER A 132 -2.99 7.38 -12.82
CA SER A 132 -2.24 7.41 -14.08
C SER A 132 -1.63 8.78 -14.40
N ASP A 133 -1.87 9.79 -13.56
CA ASP A 133 -1.50 11.19 -13.81
C ASP A 133 -0.01 11.52 -13.56
N GLY A 134 0.79 10.53 -13.17
CA GLY A 134 2.20 10.72 -12.85
C GLY A 134 2.47 11.54 -11.58
N SER A 135 1.45 11.78 -10.76
CA SER A 135 1.58 12.57 -9.51
C SER A 135 2.63 12.00 -8.55
N TRP A 136 2.71 10.68 -8.43
CA TRP A 136 3.69 10.00 -7.59
C TRP A 136 5.13 10.15 -8.12
N ALA A 137 5.30 10.14 -9.44
CA ALA A 137 6.60 10.37 -10.07
C ALA A 137 7.08 11.81 -9.78
N ARG A 138 6.20 12.80 -9.97
CA ARG A 138 6.55 14.20 -9.73
C ARG A 138 6.78 14.53 -8.26
N ALA A 139 5.94 14.02 -7.37
CA ALA A 139 6.01 14.35 -5.95
C ALA A 139 7.09 13.57 -5.20
N TYR A 140 7.36 12.32 -5.56
CA TYR A 140 8.17 11.40 -4.76
C TYR A 140 9.25 10.65 -5.56
N GLY A 141 9.41 10.94 -6.84
CA GLY A 141 10.44 10.33 -7.68
C GLY A 141 10.19 8.88 -8.08
N PHE A 142 8.97 8.38 -7.96
CA PHE A 142 8.62 7.05 -8.44
C PHE A 142 8.75 6.97 -9.96
N LYS A 143 9.19 5.81 -10.45
CA LYS A 143 9.27 5.51 -11.89
C LYS A 143 8.24 4.45 -12.24
N THR A 144 7.57 4.60 -13.38
CA THR A 144 6.70 3.56 -13.90
C THR A 144 7.54 2.40 -14.40
N MET A 145 7.30 1.18 -13.89
CA MET A 145 8.04 0.00 -14.31
C MET A 145 7.43 -0.65 -15.54
N LYS A 146 6.16 -1.02 -15.48
CA LYS A 146 5.38 -1.55 -16.59
C LYS A 146 3.89 -1.56 -16.22
N HIS A 147 3.05 -1.64 -17.25
CA HIS A 147 1.62 -1.85 -17.03
C HIS A 147 1.38 -3.35 -16.77
N GLU A 148 0.72 -3.66 -15.66
CA GLU A 148 0.19 -4.99 -15.41
C GLU A 148 -1.20 -5.08 -16.03
N MET A 149 -1.43 -6.14 -16.84
CA MET A 149 -2.71 -6.46 -17.39
C MET A 149 -3.15 -7.80 -16.82
N TYR A 150 -4.44 -7.95 -16.55
CA TYR A 150 -4.99 -9.23 -16.12
C TYR A 150 -6.15 -9.63 -17.04
N LEU A 151 -6.29 -10.93 -17.26
CA LEU A 151 -7.43 -11.52 -17.93
C LEU A 151 -8.27 -12.25 -16.88
N PRO A 152 -9.50 -11.81 -16.60
CA PRO A 152 -10.40 -12.56 -15.73
C PRO A 152 -10.74 -13.90 -16.37
N LEU A 153 -10.61 -14.99 -15.62
CA LEU A 153 -10.99 -16.33 -16.10
C LEU A 153 -12.37 -16.77 -15.60
N ASN A 154 -13.00 -15.93 -14.75
CA ASN A 154 -14.31 -16.21 -14.16
C ASN A 154 -15.38 -15.41 -14.88
N GLY A 155 -16.12 -16.07 -15.77
CA GLY A 155 -17.23 -15.51 -16.52
C GLY A 155 -17.14 -15.80 -18.01
N ASP A 156 -18.29 -15.77 -18.69
CA ASP A 156 -18.44 -15.95 -20.14
C ASP A 156 -17.88 -14.74 -20.91
N VAL A 157 -16.65 -14.40 -20.68
CA VAL A 157 -15.97 -13.40 -21.51
C VAL A 157 -15.35 -14.18 -22.67
N THR A 158 -16.12 -14.32 -23.73
CA THR A 158 -15.54 -14.56 -25.05
C THR A 158 -14.67 -13.35 -25.35
N PRO A 159 -13.35 -13.49 -25.50
CA PRO A 159 -12.54 -12.34 -25.88
C PRO A 159 -13.04 -11.86 -27.24
N GLU A 160 -13.67 -10.71 -27.30
CA GLU A 160 -13.75 -9.97 -28.54
C GLU A 160 -12.30 -9.61 -28.91
N VAL A 161 -11.73 -10.43 -29.76
CA VAL A 161 -10.48 -10.09 -30.41
C VAL A 161 -10.82 -8.89 -31.29
N ALA A 162 -10.58 -7.70 -30.78
CA ALA A 162 -10.60 -6.50 -31.58
C ALA A 162 -9.46 -6.64 -32.59
N VAL A 163 -9.78 -7.20 -33.75
CA VAL A 163 -8.92 -7.17 -34.93
C VAL A 163 -8.85 -5.70 -35.30
N ARG A 164 -7.80 -5.04 -34.85
CA ARG A 164 -7.42 -3.76 -35.45
C ARG A 164 -7.03 -4.07 -36.89
N GLU A 165 -7.93 -3.75 -37.79
CA GLU A 165 -7.56 -3.53 -39.19
C GLU A 165 -6.54 -2.38 -39.18
N GLU A 166 -5.29 -2.74 -39.34
CA GLU A 166 -4.28 -1.78 -39.78
C GLU A 166 -4.68 -1.32 -41.17
N ARG A 167 -5.33 -0.15 -41.23
CA ARG A 167 -5.46 0.57 -42.49
C ARG A 167 -4.06 1.03 -42.87
N GLU A 168 -3.44 0.26 -43.73
CA GLU A 168 -2.37 0.76 -44.59
C GLU A 168 -2.94 1.94 -45.38
N THR A 169 -2.59 3.13 -44.99
CA THR A 169 -2.70 4.29 -45.87
C THR A 169 -1.42 4.35 -46.69
N GLY A 170 -1.59 4.02 -47.98
CA GLY A 170 -0.57 4.20 -48.99
C GLY A 170 -0.22 5.70 -49.18
#